data_9de6bb9dfab00fcac92fd602ef5f6492
#
_entry.id   9de6bb9dfab00fcac92fd602ef5f6492
#
_cell.length_a   1.000
_cell.length_b   1.000
_cell.length_c   1.000
_cell.angle_alpha   90.00
_cell.angle_beta   90.00
_cell.angle_gamma   90.00
#
_symmetry.space_group_name_H-M   'P 1'
#
loop_
_entity.id
_entity.type
_entity.pdbx_description
1 polymer ?
#
loop_
_entity_poly.entity_id
_entity_poly.type
_entity_poly.pdbx_seq_one_letter_code
_entity_poly.pdbx_strand_id
1 'polypeptide(L)'
;TAPGLRSGASDAAVACLSRSSDDRTPSADMVSDNCRSTTPASVWSWMASSNAWRDEGSIKLVTDKKSYKVGETAKILAMLPTDKAHLLVTTEMARVLETRHIYADGRAVVIDLPIKDTYSPNIQLSVAYVKNGEMFEHSKNIAVPAVNKFLNIELVPDKREYKPREPASYQVIAKNADGSPASGVEVSLGLVDEAIYSIRPDTSGDIRRAFYGTRYSTVNTRFSSFFTFTGYSGAKKMQLAQVKRAYQLADFKNESQLVEPKIRKEFKDTAFWQPAVITGADGKATVKLNLPDNLTTWRATARAVTDDLKVGSG
;
A
#
# COMPACT_ATOMS: atom_id res chain seq x y z
N THR A 1 29.95 33.30 -1.37
CA THR A 1 29.72 33.28 0.10
C THR A 1 28.30 33.72 0.38
N ALA A 2 27.39 32.80 0.46
CA ALA A 2 26.03 33.00 0.98
C ALA A 2 25.92 32.30 2.34
N PRO A 3 25.35 32.92 3.38
CA PRO A 3 25.22 32.29 4.68
C PRO A 3 24.04 31.32 4.65
N GLY A 4 24.27 30.08 5.14
CA GLY A 4 23.29 29.02 5.24
C GLY A 4 22.17 29.38 6.21
N LEU A 5 20.95 29.25 5.78
CA LEU A 5 19.77 29.22 6.63
C LEU A 5 19.75 27.88 7.39
N ARG A 6 20.16 27.92 8.63
CA ARG A 6 19.90 26.83 9.59
C ARG A 6 18.39 26.81 9.88
N SER A 7 17.74 25.68 9.76
CA SER A 7 16.35 25.50 10.21
C SER A 7 16.32 25.47 11.74
N GLY A 8 16.13 26.63 12.37
CA GLY A 8 16.20 26.79 13.84
C GLY A 8 15.09 26.11 14.64
N ALA A 9 14.16 25.41 14.01
CA ALA A 9 13.08 24.71 14.71
C ALA A 9 13.49 23.31 15.23
N SER A 10 14.46 22.64 14.59
CA SER A 10 14.91 21.30 15.02
C SER A 10 15.81 21.39 16.25
N ASP A 11 16.69 22.40 16.30
CA ASP A 11 17.65 22.57 17.40
C ASP A 11 16.96 22.98 18.72
N ALA A 12 15.86 23.77 18.65
CA ALA A 12 15.09 24.17 19.82
C ALA A 12 14.28 23.00 20.44
N ALA A 13 13.76 22.09 19.63
CA ALA A 13 13.02 20.93 20.14
C ALA A 13 13.94 19.92 20.84
N VAL A 14 15.16 19.72 20.32
CA VAL A 14 16.17 18.85 20.91
C VAL A 14 16.72 19.45 22.23
N ALA A 15 16.92 20.74 22.28
CA ALA A 15 17.42 21.43 23.49
C ALA A 15 16.42 21.36 24.65
N CYS A 16 15.11 21.37 24.39
CA CYS A 16 14.10 21.26 25.44
C CYS A 16 14.02 19.85 26.07
N LEU A 17 14.34 18.81 25.30
CA LEU A 17 14.30 17.43 25.79
C LEU A 17 15.55 17.02 26.58
N SER A 18 16.71 17.71 26.37
CA SER A 18 17.98 17.40 27.02
C SER A 18 18.13 17.98 28.44
N ARG A 19 17.24 18.87 28.88
CA ARG A 19 17.35 19.54 30.20
C ARG A 19 16.64 18.86 31.36
N SER A 20 15.93 17.77 31.11
CA SER A 20 15.21 17.03 32.18
C SER A 20 16.07 15.84 32.64
N SER A 21 17.10 16.09 33.45
CA SER A 21 17.93 15.05 34.07
C SER A 21 17.44 14.62 35.45
N ASP A 22 16.21 14.94 35.82
CA ASP A 22 15.62 14.48 37.09
C ASP A 22 14.49 13.47 36.83
N ASP A 23 14.52 12.41 37.59
CA ASP A 23 13.76 11.15 37.57
C ASP A 23 12.25 11.30 37.82
N ARG A 24 11.59 12.33 37.26
CA ARG A 24 10.13 12.50 37.29
C ARG A 24 9.58 12.77 35.91
N THR A 25 8.61 11.98 35.55
CA THR A 25 7.77 12.18 34.37
C THR A 25 7.30 13.64 34.29
N PRO A 26 7.66 14.40 33.24
CA PRO A 26 7.16 15.77 33.09
C PRO A 26 5.65 15.70 32.83
N SER A 27 4.87 16.29 33.75
CA SER A 27 3.47 16.61 33.48
C SER A 27 3.42 17.66 32.36
N ALA A 28 2.33 17.70 31.60
CA ALA A 28 2.13 18.63 30.48
C ALA A 28 2.31 20.12 30.88
N ASP A 29 2.29 20.41 32.17
CA ASP A 29 2.38 21.75 32.75
C ASP A 29 3.82 22.23 33.01
N MET A 30 4.84 21.37 32.89
CA MET A 30 6.24 21.74 33.19
C MET A 30 7.05 22.18 31.96
N VAL A 31 6.43 22.36 30.83
CA VAL A 31 7.16 22.88 29.66
C VAL A 31 7.24 24.40 29.76
N SER A 32 8.45 24.95 29.90
CA SER A 32 8.65 26.40 30.04
C SER A 32 8.02 27.15 28.86
N ASP A 33 7.38 28.30 29.15
CA ASP A 33 6.71 29.16 28.17
C ASP A 33 7.60 29.57 26.97
N ASN A 34 8.91 29.51 27.16
CA ASN A 34 9.91 29.84 26.12
C ASN A 34 10.02 28.78 25.02
N CYS A 35 9.60 27.51 25.30
CA CYS A 35 9.55 26.46 24.31
C CYS A 35 8.28 26.51 23.43
N ARG A 36 7.17 27.08 23.97
CA ARG A 36 5.89 27.16 23.25
C ARG A 36 5.91 28.17 22.09
N SER A 37 6.76 29.18 22.14
CA SER A 37 6.79 30.24 21.12
C SER A 37 7.53 29.90 19.84
N THR A 38 8.37 28.86 19.85
CA THR A 38 9.24 28.51 18.71
C THR A 38 8.89 27.21 18.01
N THR A 39 8.00 26.39 18.60
CA THR A 39 7.61 25.09 18.04
C THR A 39 6.18 25.16 17.48
N PRO A 40 5.92 24.70 16.24
CA PRO A 40 4.56 24.67 15.68
C PRO A 40 3.60 23.89 16.59
N ALA A 41 2.38 24.42 16.79
CA ALA A 41 1.35 23.79 17.64
C ALA A 41 1.05 22.33 17.27
N SER A 42 1.25 21.96 16.00
CA SER A 42 1.14 20.60 15.50
C SER A 42 2.11 19.61 16.15
N VAL A 43 3.34 20.07 16.48
CA VAL A 43 4.36 19.22 17.11
C VAL A 43 4.02 18.98 18.59
N TRP A 44 3.39 19.94 19.26
CA TRP A 44 2.95 19.79 20.64
C TRP A 44 1.76 18.85 20.81
N SER A 45 0.75 18.98 19.97
CA SER A 45 -0.39 18.05 19.94
C SER A 45 0.05 16.61 19.66
N TRP A 46 1.06 16.45 18.86
CA TRP A 46 1.67 15.20 18.46
C TRP A 46 2.47 14.56 19.61
N MET A 47 3.24 15.33 20.37
CA MET A 47 3.94 14.84 21.56
C MET A 47 3.00 14.45 22.71
N ALA A 48 1.90 15.18 22.91
CA ALA A 48 0.97 14.93 24.00
C ALA A 48 0.08 13.69 23.77
N SER A 49 -0.18 13.33 22.53
CA SER A 49 -1.03 12.16 22.18
C SER A 49 -0.28 10.83 22.12
N SER A 50 1.05 10.84 22.17
CA SER A 50 1.85 9.61 22.13
C SER A 50 2.07 9.06 23.54
N ASN A 51 1.53 7.86 23.84
CA ASN A 51 1.92 7.05 25.00
C ASN A 51 3.39 6.58 24.93
N ALA A 52 4.23 7.32 24.25
CA ALA A 52 5.57 6.96 23.83
C ALA A 52 6.60 6.86 24.99
N TRP A 53 6.26 7.38 26.16
CA TRP A 53 7.18 7.48 27.29
C TRP A 53 7.21 6.24 28.20
N ARG A 54 6.41 5.19 27.91
CA ARG A 54 6.21 4.06 28.83
C ARG A 54 6.98 2.77 28.51
N ASP A 55 7.71 2.71 27.40
CA ASP A 55 8.51 1.54 27.04
C ASP A 55 10.01 1.84 27.22
N GLU A 56 10.57 1.47 28.33
CA GLU A 56 12.00 1.54 28.59
C GLU A 56 12.73 0.54 27.71
N GLY A 57 13.61 1.01 26.82
CA GLY A 57 14.59 0.18 26.13
C GLY A 57 14.47 0.03 24.61
N SER A 58 13.46 0.61 23.94
CA SER A 58 13.31 0.51 22.48
C SER A 58 13.31 1.86 21.75
N ILE A 59 13.75 1.86 20.47
CA ILE A 59 13.57 3.02 19.60
C ILE A 59 12.05 3.17 19.32
N LYS A 60 11.56 4.42 19.33
CA LYS A 60 10.19 4.72 18.89
C LYS A 60 10.20 5.73 17.77
N LEU A 61 9.45 5.42 16.70
CA LEU A 61 9.28 6.29 15.55
C LEU A 61 7.84 6.79 15.48
N VAL A 62 7.69 8.10 15.55
CA VAL A 62 6.38 8.78 15.48
C VAL A 62 6.37 9.72 14.29
N THR A 63 5.34 9.62 13.46
CA THR A 63 5.15 10.45 12.26
C THR A 63 4.18 11.59 12.56
N ASP A 64 4.39 12.77 12.00
CA ASP A 64 3.52 13.94 12.15
C ASP A 64 2.14 13.76 11.49
N LYS A 65 2.04 12.86 10.49
CA LYS A 65 0.78 12.53 9.80
C LYS A 65 0.60 11.02 9.66
N LYS A 66 -0.64 10.59 9.43
CA LYS A 66 -0.97 9.18 9.14
C LYS A 66 -0.62 8.77 7.71
N SER A 67 -0.65 9.72 6.77
CA SER A 67 -0.34 9.50 5.35
C SER A 67 0.20 10.79 4.72
N TYR A 68 0.96 10.64 3.64
CA TYR A 68 1.62 11.75 2.95
C TYR A 68 1.31 11.70 1.46
N LYS A 69 1.32 12.88 0.84
CA LYS A 69 1.26 13.00 -0.63
C LYS A 69 2.68 13.07 -1.20
N VAL A 70 2.82 12.67 -2.45
CA VAL A 70 4.06 12.86 -3.21
C VAL A 70 4.44 14.34 -3.24
N GLY A 71 5.70 14.64 -2.98
CA GLY A 71 6.23 16.02 -2.88
C GLY A 71 6.15 16.64 -1.49
N GLU A 72 5.42 16.04 -0.53
CA GLU A 72 5.48 16.46 0.88
C GLU A 72 6.78 15.96 1.54
N THR A 73 7.11 16.55 2.69
CA THR A 73 8.17 16.05 3.57
C THR A 73 7.54 15.47 4.84
N ALA A 74 7.75 14.19 5.07
CA ALA A 74 7.36 13.54 6.32
C ALA A 74 8.35 13.91 7.43
N LYS A 75 7.83 14.32 8.57
CA LYS A 75 8.64 14.57 9.78
C LYS A 75 8.47 13.39 10.74
N ILE A 76 9.56 12.69 11.00
CA ILE A 76 9.57 11.50 11.84
C ILE A 76 10.40 11.80 13.08
N LEU A 77 9.75 11.79 14.24
CA LEU A 77 10.45 11.88 15.52
C LEU A 77 10.94 10.48 15.90
N ALA A 78 12.25 10.32 15.96
CA ALA A 78 12.91 9.15 16.53
C ALA A 78 13.26 9.42 17.98
N MET A 79 12.66 8.66 18.90
CA MET A 79 12.98 8.69 20.33
C MET A 79 13.87 7.49 20.67
N LEU A 80 14.95 7.76 21.35
CA LEU A 80 16.00 6.80 21.66
C LEU A 80 16.03 6.54 23.17
N PRO A 81 16.32 5.32 23.60
CA PRO A 81 16.51 5.00 25.02
C PRO A 81 17.81 5.58 25.58
N THR A 82 18.67 6.13 24.72
CA THR A 82 19.99 6.66 25.08
C THR A 82 20.23 8.01 24.42
N ASP A 83 21.11 8.79 25.00
CA ASP A 83 21.73 9.97 24.41
C ASP A 83 23.00 9.59 23.61
N LYS A 84 23.40 10.45 22.67
CA LYS A 84 24.62 10.33 21.86
C LYS A 84 24.75 9.00 21.11
N ALA A 85 23.89 8.84 20.10
CA ALA A 85 23.88 7.67 19.24
C ALA A 85 24.14 8.01 17.77
N HIS A 86 24.89 7.15 17.10
CA HIS A 86 25.03 7.15 15.64
C HIS A 86 23.95 6.27 15.03
N LEU A 87 23.02 6.88 14.32
CA LEU A 87 21.88 6.20 13.74
C LEU A 87 22.16 5.85 12.29
N LEU A 88 21.91 4.61 11.92
CA LEU A 88 21.71 4.17 10.54
C LEU A 88 20.23 4.32 10.23
N VAL A 89 19.88 5.19 9.30
CA VAL A 89 18.51 5.41 8.84
C VAL A 89 18.40 4.91 7.42
N THR A 90 17.49 3.97 7.17
CA THR A 90 17.26 3.42 5.83
C THR A 90 15.81 3.61 5.41
N THR A 91 15.61 3.90 4.12
CA THR A 91 14.30 3.82 3.47
C THR A 91 14.23 2.55 2.64
N GLU A 92 13.21 1.75 2.86
CA GLU A 92 13.16 0.36 2.42
C GLU A 92 11.84 0.01 1.75
N MET A 93 11.95 -0.86 0.73
CA MET A 93 10.84 -1.61 0.15
C MET A 93 11.27 -3.09 0.00
N ALA A 94 11.29 -3.63 -1.22
CA ALA A 94 11.92 -4.92 -1.52
C ALA A 94 13.46 -4.89 -1.37
N ARG A 95 14.03 -3.70 -1.28
CA ARG A 95 15.46 -3.42 -1.09
C ARG A 95 15.64 -2.11 -0.35
N VAL A 96 16.84 -1.86 0.14
CA VAL A 96 17.23 -0.54 0.62
C VAL A 96 17.29 0.43 -0.56
N LEU A 97 16.55 1.53 -0.48
CA LEU A 97 16.51 2.58 -1.49
C LEU A 97 17.46 3.72 -1.17
N GLU A 98 17.54 4.08 0.11
CA GLU A 98 18.35 5.18 0.58
C GLU A 98 18.89 4.87 1.97
N THR A 99 20.13 5.27 2.23
CA THR A 99 20.79 5.12 3.51
C THR A 99 21.32 6.46 3.95
N ARG A 100 21.07 6.82 5.23
CA ARG A 100 21.59 8.02 5.86
C ARG A 100 22.20 7.69 7.19
N HIS A 101 23.24 8.41 7.54
CA HIS A 101 23.85 8.40 8.86
C HIS A 101 23.49 9.69 9.59
N ILE A 102 22.92 9.58 10.79
CA ILE A 102 22.50 10.71 11.61
C ILE A 102 23.13 10.55 12.99
N TYR A 103 23.78 11.60 13.49
CA TYR A 103 24.21 11.67 14.88
C TYR A 103 23.13 12.33 15.72
N ALA A 104 22.63 11.64 16.73
CA ALA A 104 21.70 12.16 17.71
C ALA A 104 22.49 12.56 18.98
N ASP A 105 22.52 13.84 19.32
CA ASP A 105 23.19 14.34 20.53
C ASP A 105 22.34 14.17 21.80
N GLY A 106 21.01 13.97 21.63
CA GLY A 106 20.05 13.72 22.70
C GLY A 106 19.21 12.46 22.46
N ARG A 107 18.23 12.25 23.33
CA ARG A 107 17.30 11.12 23.26
C ARG A 107 16.22 11.25 22.17
N ALA A 108 16.23 12.33 21.40
CA ALA A 108 15.27 12.52 20.32
C ALA A 108 15.91 13.23 19.13
N VAL A 109 15.54 12.81 17.93
CA VAL A 109 15.96 13.46 16.69
C VAL A 109 14.80 13.45 15.69
N VAL A 110 14.64 14.55 14.95
CA VAL A 110 13.68 14.65 13.86
C VAL A 110 14.36 14.27 12.56
N ILE A 111 13.75 13.34 11.84
CA ILE A 111 14.19 12.85 10.53
C ILE A 111 13.23 13.41 9.50
N ASP A 112 13.72 14.26 8.60
CA ASP A 112 12.94 14.74 7.46
C ASP A 112 13.10 13.77 6.29
N LEU A 113 11.97 13.25 5.79
CA LEU A 113 11.91 12.33 4.65
C LEU A 113 11.10 12.98 3.52
N PRO A 114 11.74 13.45 2.43
CA PRO A 114 11.03 13.89 1.23
C PRO A 114 10.33 12.72 0.56
N ILE A 115 9.02 12.85 0.34
CA ILE A 115 8.19 11.78 -0.23
C ILE A 115 8.27 11.80 -1.75
N LYS A 116 8.85 10.76 -2.32
CA LYS A 116 9.02 10.54 -3.77
C LYS A 116 7.84 9.76 -4.34
N ASP A 117 7.54 9.93 -5.64
CA ASP A 117 6.48 9.14 -6.33
C ASP A 117 6.73 7.63 -6.26
N THR A 118 8.00 7.22 -6.30
CA THR A 118 8.42 5.83 -6.17
C THR A 118 8.10 5.18 -4.82
N TYR A 119 7.75 5.97 -3.80
CA TYR A 119 7.40 5.48 -2.47
C TYR A 119 5.95 5.01 -2.35
N SER A 120 5.14 5.29 -3.37
CA SER A 120 3.74 4.84 -3.42
C SER A 120 3.66 3.31 -3.62
N PRO A 121 2.79 2.59 -2.91
CA PRO A 121 1.74 3.05 -1.97
C PRO A 121 2.21 3.26 -0.53
N ASN A 122 3.39 2.83 -0.17
CA ASN A 122 4.01 3.01 1.14
C ASN A 122 5.52 2.77 1.08
N ILE A 123 6.23 3.34 2.05
CA ILE A 123 7.66 3.12 2.27
C ILE A 123 7.90 2.75 3.73
N GLN A 124 8.88 1.91 4.00
CA GLN A 124 9.35 1.62 5.35
C GLN A 124 10.57 2.47 5.68
N LEU A 125 10.52 3.19 6.78
CA LEU A 125 11.68 3.83 7.38
C LEU A 125 12.17 2.94 8.52
N SER A 126 13.43 2.51 8.47
CA SER A 126 14.08 1.77 9.54
C SER A 126 15.17 2.64 10.16
N VAL A 127 15.28 2.58 11.47
CA VAL A 127 16.32 3.25 12.25
C VAL A 127 17.00 2.23 13.13
N ALA A 128 18.31 2.12 12.99
CA ALA A 128 19.11 1.19 13.78
C ALA A 128 20.33 1.92 14.37
N TYR A 129 20.76 1.49 15.58
CA TYR A 129 22.03 1.87 16.15
C TYR A 129 22.59 0.75 17.02
N VAL A 130 23.90 0.81 17.28
CA VAL A 130 24.60 -0.13 18.16
C VAL A 130 25.15 0.63 19.34
N LYS A 131 24.92 0.13 20.56
CA LYS A 131 25.49 0.65 21.80
C LYS A 131 25.81 -0.49 22.75
N ASN A 132 26.99 -0.45 23.37
CA ASN A 132 27.45 -1.46 24.33
C ASN A 132 27.41 -2.91 23.79
N GLY A 133 27.59 -3.09 22.47
CA GLY A 133 27.52 -4.42 21.85
C GLY A 133 26.10 -4.93 21.56
N GLU A 134 25.08 -4.14 21.85
CA GLU A 134 23.69 -4.45 21.53
C GLU A 134 23.20 -3.61 20.35
N MET A 135 22.38 -4.23 19.49
CA MET A 135 21.75 -3.55 18.37
C MET A 135 20.28 -3.26 18.70
N PHE A 136 19.91 -2.02 18.48
CA PHE A 136 18.55 -1.54 18.59
C PHE A 136 18.06 -1.16 17.21
N GLU A 137 16.89 -1.66 16.85
CA GLU A 137 16.27 -1.39 15.55
C GLU A 137 14.76 -1.17 15.74
N HIS A 138 14.23 -0.22 15.00
CA HIS A 138 12.78 -0.04 14.85
C HIS A 138 12.46 0.47 13.46
N SER A 139 11.35 -0.03 12.92
CA SER A 139 10.89 0.37 11.60
C SER A 139 9.46 0.90 11.65
N LYS A 140 9.17 1.87 10.78
CA LYS A 140 7.86 2.51 10.65
C LYS A 140 7.40 2.50 9.20
N ASN A 141 6.21 1.97 8.99
CA ASN A 141 5.56 2.07 7.70
C ASN A 141 4.96 3.48 7.52
N ILE A 142 5.27 4.11 6.40
CA ILE A 142 4.81 5.45 6.01
C ILE A 142 3.91 5.28 4.80
N ALA A 143 2.63 5.61 4.96
CA ALA A 143 1.64 5.48 3.89
C ALA A 143 1.74 6.65 2.90
N VAL A 144 1.81 6.32 1.61
CA VAL A 144 1.84 7.26 0.48
C VAL A 144 0.77 6.83 -0.53
N PRO A 145 -0.52 7.12 -0.29
CA PRO A 145 -1.61 6.64 -1.13
C PRO A 145 -1.45 7.05 -2.60
N ALA A 146 -1.64 6.09 -3.50
CA ALA A 146 -1.53 6.27 -4.95
C ALA A 146 -2.80 6.86 -5.59
N VAL A 147 -3.43 7.86 -4.97
CA VAL A 147 -4.75 8.38 -5.41
C VAL A 147 -4.71 8.88 -6.87
N ASN A 148 -3.62 9.50 -7.28
CA ASN A 148 -3.40 9.99 -8.64
C ASN A 148 -3.18 8.88 -9.69
N LYS A 149 -2.98 7.63 -9.25
CA LYS A 149 -2.81 6.45 -10.11
C LYS A 149 -4.13 5.68 -10.32
N PHE A 150 -5.24 6.17 -9.80
CA PHE A 150 -6.52 5.50 -9.96
C PHE A 150 -7.37 6.13 -11.06
N LEU A 151 -7.88 5.26 -11.94
CA LEU A 151 -8.82 5.62 -12.98
C LEU A 151 -10.25 5.34 -12.50
N ASN A 152 -11.18 6.20 -12.93
CA ASN A 152 -12.61 5.96 -12.81
C ASN A 152 -13.11 5.46 -14.16
N ILE A 153 -13.58 4.23 -14.19
CA ILE A 153 -14.08 3.58 -15.39
C ILE A 153 -15.59 3.43 -15.26
N GLU A 154 -16.30 3.89 -16.26
CA GLU A 154 -17.75 3.80 -16.35
C GLU A 154 -18.13 3.07 -17.64
N LEU A 155 -19.06 2.14 -17.52
CA LEU A 155 -19.62 1.40 -18.64
C LEU A 155 -21.07 1.84 -18.84
N VAL A 156 -21.37 2.40 -19.99
CA VAL A 156 -22.71 2.90 -20.32
C VAL A 156 -23.24 2.11 -21.50
N PRO A 157 -24.25 1.25 -21.29
CA PRO A 157 -24.96 0.60 -22.39
C PRO A 157 -25.86 1.60 -23.12
N ASP A 158 -26.09 1.39 -24.40
CA ASP A 158 -27.03 2.23 -25.19
C ASP A 158 -28.49 1.99 -24.79
N LYS A 159 -28.80 0.83 -24.23
CA LYS A 159 -30.14 0.47 -23.70
C LYS A 159 -30.03 -0.23 -22.36
N ARG A 160 -31.11 -0.23 -21.59
CA ARG A 160 -31.22 -0.96 -20.32
C ARG A 160 -31.65 -2.42 -20.52
N GLU A 161 -32.46 -2.70 -21.59
CA GLU A 161 -33.02 -3.98 -21.91
C GLU A 161 -32.79 -4.28 -23.37
N TYR A 162 -32.46 -5.52 -23.68
CA TYR A 162 -32.18 -6.03 -25.01
C TYR A 162 -32.97 -7.30 -25.27
N LYS A 163 -33.37 -7.48 -26.50
CA LYS A 163 -33.94 -8.78 -26.97
C LYS A 163 -32.80 -9.78 -27.22
N PRO A 164 -33.08 -11.09 -27.14
CA PRO A 164 -32.13 -12.10 -27.58
C PRO A 164 -31.63 -11.83 -28.99
N ARG A 165 -30.30 -11.98 -29.20
CA ARG A 165 -29.61 -11.73 -30.49
C ARG A 165 -29.60 -10.27 -30.95
N GLU A 166 -30.07 -9.35 -30.12
CA GLU A 166 -30.03 -7.91 -30.44
C GLU A 166 -28.60 -7.38 -30.42
N PRO A 167 -28.20 -6.50 -31.36
CA PRO A 167 -26.94 -5.79 -31.28
C PRO A 167 -26.99 -4.81 -30.11
N ALA A 168 -25.91 -4.79 -29.32
CA ALA A 168 -25.71 -3.91 -28.19
C ALA A 168 -24.48 -3.08 -28.41
N SER A 169 -24.48 -1.85 -27.86
CA SER A 169 -23.34 -0.94 -27.88
C SER A 169 -23.04 -0.49 -26.47
N TYR A 170 -21.77 -0.65 -26.05
CA TYR A 170 -21.28 -0.16 -24.76
C TYR A 170 -20.29 1.00 -24.99
N GLN A 171 -20.52 2.09 -24.33
CA GLN A 171 -19.54 3.16 -24.25
C GLN A 171 -18.71 2.97 -22.97
N VAL A 172 -17.40 2.83 -23.13
CA VAL A 172 -16.42 2.84 -22.06
C VAL A 172 -15.99 4.28 -21.87
N ILE A 173 -16.06 4.80 -20.65
CA ILE A 173 -15.62 6.16 -20.29
C ILE A 173 -14.54 6.02 -19.24
N ALA A 174 -13.33 6.49 -19.54
CA ALA A 174 -12.21 6.50 -18.62
C ALA A 174 -11.88 7.95 -18.20
N LYS A 175 -11.79 8.17 -16.88
CA LYS A 175 -11.44 9.46 -16.28
C LYS A 175 -10.28 9.30 -15.33
N ASN A 176 -9.38 10.26 -15.28
CA ASN A 176 -8.36 10.39 -14.26
C ASN A 176 -8.98 10.68 -12.88
N ALA A 177 -8.19 10.61 -11.81
CA ALA A 177 -8.62 10.89 -10.45
C ALA A 177 -9.16 12.33 -10.26
N ASP A 178 -8.71 13.28 -11.06
CA ASP A 178 -9.17 14.67 -11.10
C ASP A 178 -10.45 14.89 -11.91
N GLY A 179 -10.99 13.83 -12.53
CA GLY A 179 -12.19 13.88 -13.38
C GLY A 179 -11.91 14.22 -14.85
N SER A 180 -10.67 14.54 -15.21
CA SER A 180 -10.29 14.80 -16.62
C SER A 180 -10.37 13.52 -17.46
N PRO A 181 -10.65 13.60 -18.78
CA PRO A 181 -10.63 12.44 -19.67
C PRO A 181 -9.26 11.74 -19.64
N ALA A 182 -9.27 10.42 -19.60
CA ALA A 182 -8.05 9.61 -19.68
C ALA A 182 -7.95 9.01 -21.09
N SER A 183 -7.00 9.51 -21.89
CA SER A 183 -6.74 9.01 -23.24
C SER A 183 -5.74 7.86 -23.25
N GLY A 184 -5.82 6.99 -24.26
CA GLY A 184 -4.86 5.89 -24.44
C GLY A 184 -4.94 4.82 -23.36
N VAL A 185 -6.05 4.74 -22.64
CA VAL A 185 -6.28 3.71 -21.61
C VAL A 185 -6.61 2.40 -22.30
N GLU A 186 -5.87 1.36 -22.00
CA GLU A 186 -6.19 0.01 -22.40
C GLU A 186 -7.20 -0.60 -21.43
N VAL A 187 -8.36 -0.98 -21.94
CA VAL A 187 -9.48 -1.53 -21.18
C VAL A 187 -9.80 -2.93 -21.65
N SER A 188 -9.76 -3.87 -20.76
CA SER A 188 -10.32 -5.22 -20.95
C SER A 188 -11.81 -5.20 -20.60
N LEU A 189 -12.68 -5.58 -21.51
CA LEU A 189 -14.13 -5.62 -21.33
C LEU A 189 -14.65 -7.05 -21.44
N GLY A 190 -15.36 -7.50 -20.41
CA GLY A 190 -16.05 -8.79 -20.36
C GLY A 190 -17.55 -8.62 -20.13
N LEU A 191 -18.37 -9.45 -20.77
CA LEU A 191 -19.80 -9.53 -20.55
C LEU A 191 -20.17 -10.99 -20.24
N VAL A 192 -20.52 -11.24 -18.98
CA VAL A 192 -20.73 -12.58 -18.42
C VAL A 192 -22.14 -12.70 -17.87
N ASP A 193 -22.75 -13.89 -17.98
CA ASP A 193 -24.05 -14.20 -17.41
C ASP A 193 -24.00 -14.04 -15.87
N GLU A 194 -24.90 -13.23 -15.31
CA GLU A 194 -25.00 -13.00 -13.87
C GLU A 194 -25.24 -14.30 -13.08
N ALA A 195 -25.94 -15.27 -13.66
CA ALA A 195 -26.20 -16.56 -13.01
C ALA A 195 -24.92 -17.33 -12.68
N ILE A 196 -23.85 -17.15 -13.46
CA ILE A 196 -22.55 -17.79 -13.20
C ILE A 196 -21.99 -17.37 -11.84
N TYR A 197 -22.16 -16.10 -11.46
CA TYR A 197 -21.67 -15.59 -10.17
C TYR A 197 -22.43 -16.13 -8.95
N SER A 198 -23.64 -16.67 -9.17
CA SER A 198 -24.37 -17.41 -8.13
C SER A 198 -23.75 -18.79 -7.87
N ILE A 199 -23.14 -19.41 -8.89
CA ILE A 199 -22.48 -20.72 -8.79
C ILE A 199 -21.02 -20.52 -8.33
N ARG A 200 -20.32 -19.56 -8.92
CA ARG A 200 -18.92 -19.24 -8.61
C ARG A 200 -18.72 -17.73 -8.48
N PRO A 201 -18.61 -17.22 -7.26
CA PRO A 201 -18.38 -15.79 -7.03
C PRO A 201 -17.12 -15.29 -7.75
N ASP A 202 -17.13 -14.01 -8.16
CA ASP A 202 -15.94 -13.37 -8.73
C ASP A 202 -14.85 -13.24 -7.67
N THR A 203 -13.77 -14.01 -7.83
CA THR A 203 -12.60 -13.99 -6.95
C THR A 203 -11.45 -13.15 -7.52
N SER A 204 -11.66 -12.44 -8.62
CA SER A 204 -10.59 -11.76 -9.35
C SER A 204 -9.99 -10.55 -8.59
N GLY A 205 -10.66 -10.06 -7.53
CA GLY A 205 -10.15 -9.00 -6.68
C GLY A 205 -10.12 -7.61 -7.36
N ASP A 206 -9.82 -6.59 -6.58
CA ASP A 206 -9.67 -5.22 -7.09
C ASP A 206 -8.29 -5.02 -7.71
N ILE A 207 -8.23 -4.56 -8.96
CA ILE A 207 -6.99 -4.26 -9.69
C ILE A 207 -6.16 -3.18 -8.97
N ARG A 208 -6.81 -2.20 -8.31
CA ARG A 208 -6.13 -1.15 -7.54
C ARG A 208 -5.33 -1.76 -6.40
N ARG A 209 -5.91 -2.74 -5.71
CA ARG A 209 -5.23 -3.47 -4.62
C ARG A 209 -4.10 -4.36 -5.15
N ALA A 210 -4.24 -4.94 -6.33
CA ALA A 210 -3.19 -5.76 -6.94
C ALA A 210 -1.94 -4.93 -7.27
N PHE A 211 -2.12 -3.72 -7.79
CA PHE A 211 -1.02 -2.83 -8.16
C PHE A 211 -0.50 -1.96 -6.99
N TYR A 212 -1.40 -1.46 -6.15
CA TYR A 212 -1.13 -0.45 -5.12
C TYR A 212 -1.55 -0.92 -3.72
N GLY A 213 -1.57 -2.23 -3.48
CA GLY A 213 -1.71 -2.79 -2.13
C GLY A 213 -0.45 -2.53 -1.30
N THR A 214 -0.61 -2.55 0.03
CA THR A 214 0.51 -2.34 0.97
C THR A 214 1.67 -3.29 0.67
N ARG A 215 2.87 -2.74 0.55
CA ARG A 215 4.12 -3.48 0.34
C ARG A 215 4.83 -3.66 1.67
N TYR A 216 5.36 -4.85 1.90
CA TYR A 216 6.15 -5.16 3.08
C TYR A 216 7.65 -5.09 2.73
N SER A 217 8.46 -4.57 3.66
CA SER A 217 9.91 -4.66 3.51
C SER A 217 10.37 -6.10 3.66
N THR A 218 11.30 -6.50 2.80
CA THR A 218 12.03 -7.78 2.89
C THR A 218 13.46 -7.57 3.39
N VAL A 219 13.82 -6.34 3.69
CA VAL A 219 15.14 -6.00 4.25
C VAL A 219 15.22 -6.49 5.69
N ASN A 220 16.36 -7.06 6.03
CA ASN A 220 16.66 -7.51 7.39
C ASN A 220 18.01 -6.95 7.80
N THR A 221 18.03 -6.02 8.73
CA THR A 221 19.24 -5.41 9.26
C THR A 221 19.81 -6.30 10.37
N ARG A 222 21.08 -6.61 10.33
CA ARG A 222 21.74 -7.48 11.31
C ARG A 222 23.07 -6.91 11.75
N PHE A 223 23.41 -7.17 13.01
CA PHE A 223 24.69 -6.82 13.59
C PHE A 223 25.64 -8.01 13.53
N SER A 224 26.81 -7.85 12.90
CA SER A 224 27.73 -8.95 12.62
C SER A 224 28.54 -9.44 13.85
N SER A 225 28.52 -8.71 14.98
CA SER A 225 29.23 -9.12 16.20
C SER A 225 28.55 -10.29 16.94
N PHE A 226 27.29 -10.57 16.63
CA PHE A 226 26.58 -11.74 17.16
C PHE A 226 26.45 -12.80 16.07
N PHE A 227 27.45 -13.67 15.98
CA PHE A 227 27.35 -14.88 15.19
C PHE A 227 26.55 -15.91 15.99
N THR A 228 25.24 -15.94 15.82
CA THR A 228 24.45 -17.05 16.32
C THR A 228 24.50 -18.16 15.30
N PHE A 229 25.29 -19.19 15.56
CA PHE A 229 25.29 -20.42 14.79
C PHE A 229 23.94 -21.14 15.07
N THR A 230 22.95 -20.91 14.25
CA THR A 230 21.77 -21.76 14.18
C THR A 230 22.17 -23.03 13.46
N GLY A 231 22.74 -23.98 14.21
CA GLY A 231 23.05 -25.30 13.71
C GLY A 231 21.83 -25.91 13.03
N TYR A 232 22.05 -26.64 11.96
CA TYR A 232 21.03 -27.40 11.24
C TYR A 232 20.46 -28.46 12.18
N SER A 233 19.40 -28.13 12.94
CA SER A 233 18.63 -29.16 13.64
C SER A 233 17.68 -29.80 12.64
N GLY A 234 17.67 -31.12 12.54
CA GLY A 234 16.99 -31.96 11.54
C GLY A 234 15.44 -31.88 11.51
N ALA A 235 14.82 -30.83 12.06
CA ALA A 235 13.37 -30.64 12.12
C ALA A 235 12.71 -30.34 10.75
N LYS A 236 13.47 -29.89 9.73
CA LYS A 236 12.90 -29.57 8.42
C LYS A 236 12.47 -30.78 7.57
N LYS A 237 12.96 -32.00 7.86
CA LYS A 237 12.54 -33.20 7.13
C LYS A 237 11.12 -33.67 7.44
N MET A 238 10.57 -33.35 8.62
CA MET A 238 9.23 -33.77 9.02
C MET A 238 8.10 -32.94 8.39
N GLN A 239 8.31 -31.65 8.14
CA GLN A 239 7.27 -30.78 7.54
C GLN A 239 7.03 -31.05 6.05
N LEU A 240 8.05 -31.44 5.27
CA LEU A 240 7.88 -31.78 3.86
C LEU A 240 7.09 -33.07 3.63
N ALA A 241 7.12 -34.01 4.55
CA ALA A 241 6.38 -35.27 4.45
C ALA A 241 4.88 -35.11 4.70
N GLN A 242 4.48 -34.13 5.54
CA GLN A 242 3.06 -33.85 5.82
C GLN A 242 2.38 -33.10 4.66
N VAL A 243 3.09 -32.21 3.98
CA VAL A 243 2.54 -31.46 2.83
C VAL A 243 2.28 -32.39 1.64
N LYS A 244 3.12 -33.40 1.39
CA LYS A 244 2.89 -34.36 0.30
C LYS A 244 1.65 -35.26 0.51
N ARG A 245 1.26 -35.55 1.74
CA ARG A 245 0.04 -36.34 2.04
C ARG A 245 -1.25 -35.57 1.81
N ALA A 246 -1.26 -34.25 1.97
CA ALA A 246 -2.44 -33.41 1.78
C ALA A 246 -2.85 -33.27 0.30
N TYR A 247 -1.90 -33.36 -0.64
CA TYR A 247 -2.16 -33.26 -2.07
C TYR A 247 -2.72 -34.54 -2.73
N GLN A 248 -2.62 -35.70 -2.07
CA GLN A 248 -3.08 -36.99 -2.64
C GLN A 248 -4.55 -37.32 -2.35
N LEU A 249 -5.26 -36.50 -1.57
CA LEU A 249 -6.64 -36.75 -1.13
C LEU A 249 -7.72 -35.93 -1.88
N ALA A 250 -7.35 -35.19 -2.90
CA ALA A 250 -8.25 -34.27 -3.61
C ALA A 250 -8.80 -34.81 -4.95
N ASP A 251 -8.62 -36.09 -5.27
CA ASP A 251 -9.09 -36.67 -6.54
C ASP A 251 -10.30 -37.63 -6.31
N PHE A 252 -11.46 -37.01 -6.01
CA PHE A 252 -12.73 -37.74 -6.11
C PHE A 252 -13.54 -37.24 -7.30
N LYS A 253 -13.49 -37.99 -8.39
CA LYS A 253 -14.45 -37.90 -9.49
C LYS A 253 -15.80 -38.37 -9.01
N ASN A 254 -16.83 -37.54 -9.11
CA ASN A 254 -18.21 -37.94 -9.10
C ASN A 254 -18.77 -37.73 -10.50
N GLU A 255 -18.89 -38.80 -11.25
CA GLU A 255 -19.73 -38.87 -12.43
C GLU A 255 -21.16 -39.23 -11.99
N SER A 256 -22.10 -38.30 -12.11
CA SER A 256 -23.52 -38.57 -12.08
C SER A 256 -24.11 -38.28 -13.47
N GLN A 257 -24.55 -39.35 -14.12
CA GLN A 257 -25.33 -39.30 -15.37
C GLN A 257 -26.72 -38.70 -15.07
N LEU A 258 -27.07 -37.65 -15.77
CA LEU A 258 -28.41 -37.05 -15.77
C LEU A 258 -29.01 -37.13 -17.21
N VAL A 259 -30.25 -37.58 -17.24
CA VAL A 259 -31.12 -37.82 -18.41
C VAL A 259 -31.39 -36.50 -19.15
N GLU A 260 -31.25 -36.51 -20.48
CA GLU A 260 -31.44 -35.36 -21.35
C GLU A 260 -32.95 -35.05 -21.60
N PRO A 261 -33.42 -33.83 -21.29
CA PRO A 261 -34.56 -33.24 -21.97
C PRO A 261 -34.05 -32.35 -23.12
N LYS A 262 -34.73 -32.39 -24.26
CA LYS A 262 -34.47 -31.49 -25.39
C LYS A 262 -34.70 -30.04 -25.03
N ILE A 263 -33.62 -29.33 -24.68
CA ILE A 263 -33.61 -27.92 -24.31
C ILE A 263 -32.61 -27.20 -25.21
N ARG A 264 -32.86 -25.92 -25.50
CA ARG A 264 -32.01 -25.00 -26.29
C ARG A 264 -30.52 -25.29 -26.09
N LYS A 265 -29.78 -25.54 -27.17
CA LYS A 265 -28.44 -26.15 -27.12
C LYS A 265 -27.27 -25.15 -26.97
N GLU A 266 -27.52 -23.85 -26.93
CA GLU A 266 -26.47 -22.84 -26.91
C GLU A 266 -26.72 -21.81 -25.80
N PHE A 267 -26.41 -22.16 -24.57
CA PHE A 267 -26.26 -21.19 -23.48
C PHE A 267 -24.78 -20.80 -23.40
N LYS A 268 -24.50 -19.54 -23.75
CA LYS A 268 -23.14 -18.99 -23.61
C LYS A 268 -23.00 -18.33 -22.26
N ASP A 269 -22.09 -18.81 -21.46
CA ASP A 269 -21.77 -18.23 -20.17
C ASP A 269 -21.08 -16.83 -20.29
N THR A 270 -20.37 -16.61 -21.41
CA THR A 270 -19.75 -15.36 -21.77
C THR A 270 -20.31 -14.88 -23.11
N ALA A 271 -20.98 -13.73 -23.09
CA ALA A 271 -21.52 -13.13 -24.31
C ALA A 271 -20.41 -12.47 -25.13
N PHE A 272 -19.45 -11.84 -24.46
CA PHE A 272 -18.42 -11.08 -25.12
C PHE A 272 -17.16 -10.96 -24.25
N TRP A 273 -16.02 -10.98 -24.91
CA TRP A 273 -14.72 -10.71 -24.30
C TRP A 273 -13.83 -9.99 -25.30
N GLN A 274 -13.36 -8.80 -24.90
CA GLN A 274 -12.36 -8.06 -25.65
C GLN A 274 -11.23 -7.64 -24.70
N PRO A 275 -10.01 -8.17 -24.88
CA PRO A 275 -8.91 -7.97 -23.97
C PRO A 275 -8.35 -6.55 -24.02
N ALA A 276 -8.41 -5.87 -25.16
CA ALA A 276 -7.83 -4.54 -25.36
C ALA A 276 -8.79 -3.65 -26.17
N VAL A 277 -9.37 -2.68 -25.47
CA VAL A 277 -10.12 -1.54 -26.04
C VAL A 277 -9.37 -0.28 -25.64
N ILE A 278 -8.91 0.51 -26.62
CA ILE A 278 -8.14 1.71 -26.33
C ILE A 278 -9.05 2.94 -26.39
N THR A 279 -9.00 3.77 -25.35
CA THR A 279 -9.78 5.01 -25.30
C THR A 279 -9.17 6.11 -26.16
N GLY A 280 -10.01 6.89 -26.84
CA GLY A 280 -9.62 8.05 -27.64
C GLY A 280 -9.14 9.24 -26.80
N ALA A 281 -8.84 10.34 -27.45
CA ALA A 281 -8.40 11.57 -26.80
C ALA A 281 -9.44 12.16 -25.84
N ASP A 282 -10.72 11.84 -26.04
CA ASP A 282 -11.84 12.23 -25.18
C ASP A 282 -12.07 11.28 -23.99
N GLY A 283 -11.20 10.29 -23.79
CA GLY A 283 -11.31 9.28 -22.76
C GLY A 283 -12.40 8.24 -23.01
N LYS A 284 -12.92 8.14 -24.24
CA LYS A 284 -14.04 7.27 -24.58
C LYS A 284 -13.66 6.20 -25.60
N ALA A 285 -14.32 5.07 -25.52
CA ALA A 285 -14.31 4.05 -26.57
C ALA A 285 -15.70 3.42 -26.70
N THR A 286 -16.07 3.03 -27.90
CA THR A 286 -17.37 2.38 -28.16
C THR A 286 -17.12 0.95 -28.63
N VAL A 287 -17.76 0.00 -27.97
CA VAL A 287 -17.69 -1.43 -28.30
C VAL A 287 -19.06 -1.89 -28.74
N LYS A 288 -19.12 -2.53 -29.90
CA LYS A 288 -20.34 -3.11 -30.46
C LYS A 288 -20.24 -4.64 -30.38
N LEU A 289 -21.32 -5.26 -29.97
CA LEU A 289 -21.41 -6.72 -29.84
C LEU A 289 -22.83 -7.21 -30.17
N ASN A 290 -22.96 -8.49 -30.44
CA ASN A 290 -24.25 -9.14 -30.56
C ASN A 290 -24.50 -10.01 -29.32
N LEU A 291 -25.61 -9.80 -28.65
CA LEU A 291 -25.98 -10.60 -27.49
C LEU A 291 -26.36 -12.03 -27.91
N PRO A 292 -26.07 -13.04 -27.08
CA PRO A 292 -26.54 -14.41 -27.28
C PRO A 292 -28.05 -14.54 -27.13
N ASP A 293 -28.55 -15.76 -27.36
CA ASP A 293 -30.00 -16.11 -27.28
C ASP A 293 -30.50 -16.35 -25.84
N ASN A 294 -29.64 -16.09 -24.85
CA ASN A 294 -29.95 -16.25 -23.44
C ASN A 294 -30.92 -15.18 -22.97
N LEU A 295 -31.92 -15.59 -22.14
CA LEU A 295 -32.77 -14.69 -21.38
C LEU A 295 -32.18 -14.55 -19.94
N THR A 296 -31.24 -13.67 -19.77
CA THR A 296 -30.50 -13.49 -18.51
C THR A 296 -30.10 -12.04 -18.32
N THR A 297 -29.64 -11.72 -17.11
CA THR A 297 -28.96 -10.47 -16.83
C THR A 297 -27.47 -10.63 -17.16
N TRP A 298 -26.95 -9.72 -17.97
CA TRP A 298 -25.54 -9.68 -18.33
C TRP A 298 -24.78 -8.70 -17.44
N ARG A 299 -23.73 -9.19 -16.75
CA ARG A 299 -22.80 -8.35 -16.02
C ARG A 299 -21.67 -7.91 -16.92
N ALA A 300 -21.56 -6.60 -17.17
CA ALA A 300 -20.41 -6.02 -17.82
C ALA A 300 -19.34 -5.71 -16.77
N THR A 301 -18.10 -6.09 -17.03
CA THR A 301 -16.95 -5.80 -16.19
C THR A 301 -15.83 -5.21 -17.03
N ALA A 302 -15.18 -4.14 -16.53
CA ALA A 302 -14.04 -3.53 -17.19
C ALA A 302 -12.84 -3.45 -16.23
N ARG A 303 -11.65 -3.69 -16.77
CA ARG A 303 -10.38 -3.45 -16.09
C ARG A 303 -9.50 -2.66 -17.00
N ALA A 304 -8.92 -1.60 -16.45
CA ALA A 304 -8.19 -0.61 -17.20
C ALA A 304 -6.79 -0.42 -16.67
N VAL A 305 -5.84 -0.21 -17.58
CA VAL A 305 -4.46 0.11 -17.28
C VAL A 305 -3.92 1.12 -18.30
N THR A 306 -2.98 1.94 -17.89
CA THR A 306 -2.22 2.85 -18.77
C THR A 306 -0.73 2.52 -18.72
N ASP A 307 0.03 3.01 -19.69
CA ASP A 307 1.49 2.83 -19.75
C ASP A 307 2.21 3.44 -18.52
N ASP A 308 1.65 4.52 -17.92
CA ASP A 308 2.14 5.13 -16.68
C ASP A 308 1.59 4.47 -15.41
N LEU A 309 1.07 3.23 -15.54
CA LEU A 309 0.58 2.37 -14.48
C LEU A 309 -0.60 2.97 -13.68
N LYS A 310 -1.43 3.79 -14.28
CA LYS A 310 -2.74 4.08 -13.71
C LYS A 310 -3.67 2.90 -13.93
N VAL A 311 -4.49 2.58 -12.93
CA VAL A 311 -5.39 1.42 -12.98
C VAL A 311 -6.78 1.77 -12.50
N GLY A 312 -7.78 1.07 -13.05
CA GLY A 312 -9.17 1.21 -12.67
C GLY A 312 -10.01 0.01 -13.01
N SER A 313 -11.20 -0.05 -12.43
CA SER A 313 -12.23 -1.06 -12.76
C SER A 313 -13.60 -0.41 -12.83
N GLY A 314 -14.48 -0.94 -13.65
CA GLY A 314 -15.88 -0.53 -13.81
C GLY A 314 -16.78 -1.74 -13.92
#